data_4c36f5d6611e887a655ee33319be558a
#
_entry.id   4c36f5d6611e887a655ee33319be558a
#
_cell.length_a   1.000
_cell.length_b   1.000
_cell.length_c   1.000
_cell.angle_alpha   90.00
_cell.angle_beta   90.00
_cell.angle_gamma   90.00
#
_symmetry.space_group_name_H-M   'P 1'
#
loop_
_entity.id
_entity.type
_entity.pdbx_description
1 polymer ?
#
loop_
_entity_poly.entity_id
_entity_poly.type
_entity_poly.pdbx_seq_one_letter_code
_entity_poly.pdbx_strand_id
1 'polypeptide(L)'
;MARQFSRLAMQAPRLMMVGRGHGESVLMLPGLGGGDVSLSALRGYLATLGYGAVGWGIGTNDGDLERLLPRVTTVLEELVDRRGHPAALIGQSLGGYVARELAREHPDLVAQVITFGTPMLRPRSQRPIRCPVTAIYSKVDRVVPWRACVDPDRPASNIEVSSTHLGMGIDPDVWRVAARQLRSADEVPDARLSATG
;
A
#
# COMPACT_ATOMS: atom_id res chain seq x y z
N MET A 1 -1.13 -14.00 -16.04
CA MET A 1 -2.52 -13.56 -15.75
C MET A 1 -3.45 -14.73 -15.46
N ALA A 2 -3.68 -15.71 -16.38
CA ALA A 2 -4.60 -16.83 -16.13
C ALA A 2 -4.28 -17.65 -14.85
N ARG A 3 -3.01 -17.94 -14.60
CA ARG A 3 -2.55 -18.64 -13.37
C ARG A 3 -2.90 -17.90 -12.08
N GLN A 4 -2.82 -16.58 -12.03
CA GLN A 4 -3.18 -15.79 -10.85
C GLN A 4 -4.68 -15.80 -10.59
N PHE A 5 -5.51 -15.67 -11.63
CA PHE A 5 -6.96 -15.78 -11.47
C PHE A 5 -7.39 -17.14 -10.91
N SER A 6 -6.81 -18.24 -11.42
CA SER A 6 -7.07 -19.58 -10.87
C SER A 6 -6.64 -19.70 -9.40
N ARG A 7 -5.47 -19.12 -9.04
CA ARG A 7 -5.01 -19.09 -7.64
C ARG A 7 -5.92 -18.26 -6.73
N LEU A 8 -6.41 -17.10 -7.22
CA LEU A 8 -7.37 -16.28 -6.47
C LEU A 8 -8.66 -17.06 -6.17
N ALA A 9 -9.23 -17.73 -7.18
CA ALA A 9 -10.44 -18.54 -7.00
C ALA A 9 -10.23 -19.67 -5.99
N MET A 10 -9.11 -20.39 -6.07
CA MET A 10 -8.76 -21.48 -5.14
C MET A 10 -8.47 -21.00 -3.71
N GLN A 11 -7.93 -19.80 -3.54
CA GLN A 11 -7.57 -19.25 -2.24
C GLN A 11 -8.63 -18.32 -1.65
N ALA A 12 -9.73 -18.07 -2.33
CA ALA A 12 -10.80 -17.18 -1.88
C ALA A 12 -11.26 -17.47 -0.43
N PRO A 13 -11.49 -18.74 0.01
CA PRO A 13 -11.85 -19.00 1.41
C PRO A 13 -10.78 -18.54 2.41
N ARG A 14 -9.49 -18.73 2.10
CA ARG A 14 -8.37 -18.32 2.95
C ARG A 14 -8.21 -16.80 3.00
N LEU A 15 -8.50 -16.11 1.89
CA LEU A 15 -8.48 -14.65 1.82
C LEU A 15 -9.57 -14.04 2.71
N MET A 16 -10.73 -14.66 2.82
CA MET A 16 -11.82 -14.19 3.67
C MET A 16 -11.60 -14.44 5.18
N MET A 17 -10.61 -15.26 5.54
CA MET A 17 -10.28 -15.57 6.94
C MET A 17 -9.21 -14.64 7.55
N VAL A 18 -8.73 -13.63 6.84
CA VAL A 18 -7.61 -12.77 7.28
C VAL A 18 -8.02 -11.78 8.38
N GLY A 19 -9.28 -11.65 8.66
CA GLY A 19 -9.84 -10.66 9.58
C GLY A 19 -10.51 -9.52 8.82
N ARG A 20 -11.28 -8.71 9.53
CA ARG A 20 -12.07 -7.61 8.96
C ARG A 20 -11.56 -6.28 9.45
N GLY A 21 -11.64 -5.27 8.58
CA GLY A 21 -11.54 -3.88 8.93
C GLY A 21 -12.87 -3.32 9.44
N HIS A 22 -12.81 -2.13 9.99
CA HIS A 22 -13.94 -1.39 10.56
C HIS A 22 -14.17 -0.04 9.86
N GLY A 23 -13.82 0.05 8.58
CA GLY A 23 -13.97 1.26 7.77
C GLY A 23 -12.69 2.09 7.63
N GLU A 24 -11.54 1.59 8.11
CA GLU A 24 -10.25 2.27 8.02
C GLU A 24 -9.93 2.62 6.56
N SER A 25 -9.44 3.85 6.36
CA SER A 25 -9.15 4.38 5.03
C SER A 25 -7.90 3.76 4.43
N VAL A 26 -8.00 3.31 3.18
CA VAL A 26 -6.87 2.79 2.41
C VAL A 26 -6.81 3.50 1.06
N LEU A 27 -5.74 4.26 0.81
CA LEU A 27 -5.49 4.91 -0.48
C LEU A 27 -4.61 4.01 -1.34
N MET A 28 -5.09 3.67 -2.55
CA MET A 28 -4.42 2.77 -3.49
C MET A 28 -3.66 3.58 -4.54
N LEU A 29 -2.36 3.33 -4.69
CA LEU A 29 -1.44 4.09 -5.54
C LEU A 29 -0.87 3.19 -6.65
N PRO A 30 -1.30 3.39 -7.92
CA PRO A 30 -0.89 2.53 -9.03
C PRO A 30 0.56 2.76 -9.46
N GLY A 31 1.15 1.73 -10.06
CA GLY A 31 2.47 1.81 -10.70
C GLY A 31 2.49 2.65 -11.97
N LEU A 32 3.69 2.85 -12.54
CA LEU A 32 3.88 3.57 -13.80
C LEU A 32 3.00 2.99 -14.91
N GLY A 33 2.32 3.86 -15.66
CA GLY A 33 1.37 3.48 -16.71
C GLY A 33 0.03 2.94 -16.20
N GLY A 34 -0.13 2.75 -14.88
CA GLY A 34 -1.37 2.29 -14.26
C GLY A 34 -2.26 3.44 -13.81
N GLY A 35 -3.52 3.12 -13.58
CA GLY A 35 -4.51 4.00 -12.95
C GLY A 35 -5.38 3.17 -11.99
N ASP A 36 -6.50 3.70 -11.52
CA ASP A 36 -7.39 3.06 -10.54
C ASP A 36 -7.86 1.66 -10.94
N VAL A 37 -7.96 1.39 -12.25
CA VAL A 37 -8.36 0.08 -12.78
C VAL A 37 -7.31 -0.99 -12.47
N SER A 38 -6.02 -0.64 -12.46
CA SER A 38 -4.93 -1.61 -12.26
C SER A 38 -4.94 -2.27 -10.88
N LEU A 39 -5.49 -1.57 -9.87
CA LEU A 39 -5.61 -2.07 -8.49
C LEU A 39 -7.06 -2.32 -8.06
N SER A 40 -8.02 -2.24 -9.00
CA SER A 40 -9.45 -2.35 -8.70
C SER A 40 -9.82 -3.69 -8.06
N ALA A 41 -9.19 -4.79 -8.47
CA ALA A 41 -9.44 -6.11 -7.91
C ALA A 41 -8.98 -6.21 -6.44
N LEU A 42 -7.78 -5.72 -6.10
CA LEU A 42 -7.31 -5.65 -4.72
C LEU A 42 -8.18 -4.70 -3.89
N ARG A 43 -8.56 -3.55 -4.45
CA ARG A 43 -9.47 -2.61 -3.80
C ARG A 43 -10.82 -3.25 -3.48
N GLY A 44 -11.41 -3.96 -4.44
CA GLY A 44 -12.66 -4.70 -4.23
C GLY A 44 -12.55 -5.75 -3.13
N TYR A 45 -11.45 -6.51 -3.10
CA TYR A 45 -11.18 -7.46 -2.04
C TYR A 45 -11.11 -6.78 -0.65
N LEU A 46 -10.35 -5.69 -0.51
CA LEU A 46 -10.25 -4.96 0.75
C LEU A 46 -11.62 -4.38 1.18
N ALA A 47 -12.42 -3.91 0.23
CA ALA A 47 -13.79 -3.46 0.52
C ALA A 47 -14.67 -4.60 1.05
N THR A 48 -14.54 -5.84 0.53
CA THR A 48 -15.26 -7.02 1.07
C THR A 48 -14.83 -7.39 2.49
N LEU A 49 -13.62 -7.03 2.88
CA LEU A 49 -13.13 -7.18 4.25
C LEU A 49 -13.55 -6.03 5.18
N GLY A 50 -14.22 -4.98 4.68
CA GLY A 50 -14.73 -3.86 5.47
C GLY A 50 -13.81 -2.63 5.52
N TYR A 51 -12.70 -2.59 4.74
CA TYR A 51 -11.85 -1.41 4.63
C TYR A 51 -12.45 -0.36 3.70
N GLY A 52 -12.26 0.91 4.02
CA GLY A 52 -12.61 2.05 3.17
C GLY A 52 -11.58 2.28 2.06
N ALA A 53 -11.37 1.26 1.19
CA ALA A 53 -10.36 1.30 0.14
C ALA A 53 -10.80 2.15 -1.05
N VAL A 54 -10.01 3.16 -1.40
CA VAL A 54 -10.26 4.08 -2.52
C VAL A 54 -9.07 4.12 -3.48
N GLY A 55 -9.33 4.43 -4.74
CA GLY A 55 -8.30 4.74 -5.71
C GLY A 55 -7.80 6.19 -5.54
N TRP A 56 -6.72 6.53 -6.21
CA TRP A 56 -6.16 7.87 -6.12
C TRP A 56 -6.89 8.93 -6.97
N GLY A 57 -7.75 8.52 -7.91
CA GLY A 57 -8.67 9.41 -8.65
C GLY A 57 -8.05 10.41 -9.62
N ILE A 58 -6.72 10.38 -9.84
CA ILE A 58 -6.01 11.39 -10.62
C ILE A 58 -5.57 10.93 -12.02
N GLY A 59 -6.09 9.77 -12.46
CA GLY A 59 -5.83 9.23 -13.80
C GLY A 59 -4.64 8.28 -13.85
N THR A 60 -3.85 8.36 -14.93
CA THR A 60 -2.70 7.46 -15.16
C THR A 60 -1.45 7.99 -14.47
N ASN A 61 -0.70 7.11 -13.83
CA ASN A 61 0.63 7.39 -13.32
C ASN A 61 1.63 7.47 -14.51
N ASP A 62 1.96 8.64 -14.92
CA ASP A 62 2.90 8.89 -16.03
C ASP A 62 4.36 9.09 -15.58
N GLY A 63 4.60 9.00 -14.25
CA GLY A 63 5.93 9.13 -13.66
C GLY A 63 6.40 10.55 -13.41
N ASP A 64 5.62 11.57 -13.75
CA ASP A 64 5.91 12.98 -13.43
C ASP A 64 5.64 13.26 -11.94
N LEU A 65 6.63 12.96 -11.11
CA LEU A 65 6.53 13.09 -9.65
C LEU A 65 6.32 14.53 -9.19
N GLU A 66 6.85 15.53 -9.92
CA GLU A 66 6.65 16.94 -9.58
C GLU A 66 5.17 17.32 -9.66
N ARG A 67 4.48 16.77 -10.64
CA ARG A 67 3.05 16.98 -10.87
C ARG A 67 2.17 16.05 -10.04
N LEU A 68 2.60 14.80 -9.85
CA LEU A 68 1.78 13.78 -9.18
C LEU A 68 1.73 13.98 -7.66
N LEU A 69 2.88 14.24 -7.00
CA LEU A 69 2.94 14.32 -5.53
C LEU A 69 1.97 15.38 -4.96
N PRO A 70 1.92 16.64 -5.43
CA PRO A 70 0.97 17.61 -4.90
C PRO A 70 -0.49 17.16 -5.06
N ARG A 71 -0.84 16.54 -6.21
CA ARG A 71 -2.20 16.08 -6.47
C ARG A 71 -2.61 14.92 -5.57
N VAL A 72 -1.70 13.97 -5.36
CA VAL A 72 -1.97 12.83 -4.44
C VAL A 72 -2.02 13.31 -3.00
N THR A 73 -1.21 14.31 -2.61
CA THR A 73 -1.30 14.96 -1.30
C THR A 73 -2.70 15.51 -1.06
N THR A 74 -3.25 16.27 -2.00
CA THR A 74 -4.63 16.78 -1.89
C THR A 74 -5.65 15.66 -1.71
N VAL A 75 -5.53 14.58 -2.49
CA VAL A 75 -6.44 13.40 -2.35
C VAL A 75 -6.32 12.77 -0.96
N LEU A 76 -5.10 12.67 -0.43
CA LEU A 76 -4.86 12.12 0.91
C LEU A 76 -5.44 13.03 2.00
N GLU A 77 -5.21 14.34 1.92
CA GLU A 77 -5.77 15.34 2.84
C GLU A 77 -7.29 15.26 2.87
N GLU A 78 -7.94 15.31 1.71
CA GLU A 78 -9.39 15.20 1.60
C GLU A 78 -9.94 13.86 2.14
N LEU A 79 -9.19 12.76 1.97
CA LEU A 79 -9.59 11.45 2.50
C LEU A 79 -9.54 11.45 4.04
N VAL A 80 -8.45 11.96 4.61
CA VAL A 80 -8.24 12.05 6.06
C VAL A 80 -9.25 13.01 6.69
N ASP A 81 -9.50 14.17 6.09
CA ASP A 81 -10.49 15.14 6.58
C ASP A 81 -11.90 14.54 6.62
N ARG A 82 -12.30 13.84 5.57
CA ARG A 82 -13.62 13.19 5.51
C ARG A 82 -13.80 12.06 6.50
N ARG A 83 -12.71 11.38 6.87
CA ARG A 83 -12.75 10.18 7.72
C ARG A 83 -12.37 10.44 9.18
N GLY A 84 -11.67 11.54 9.45
CA GLY A 84 -11.23 11.93 10.79
C GLY A 84 -10.05 11.12 11.35
N HIS A 85 -9.36 10.33 10.51
CA HIS A 85 -8.22 9.52 10.94
C HIS A 85 -7.21 9.34 9.77
N PRO A 86 -5.91 9.11 10.08
CA PRO A 86 -4.88 8.85 9.08
C PRO A 86 -5.21 7.63 8.20
N ALA A 87 -4.76 7.65 6.95
CA ALA A 87 -5.02 6.58 5.99
C ALA A 87 -3.82 5.63 5.85
N ALA A 88 -4.09 4.34 5.61
CA ALA A 88 -3.09 3.41 5.12
C ALA A 88 -2.85 3.66 3.63
N LEU A 89 -1.59 3.57 3.18
CA LEU A 89 -1.22 3.70 1.78
C LEU A 89 -0.77 2.34 1.23
N ILE A 90 -1.37 1.90 0.13
CA ILE A 90 -0.93 0.69 -0.59
C ILE A 90 -0.45 1.10 -1.98
N GLY A 91 0.83 0.87 -2.27
CA GLY A 91 1.43 1.28 -3.53
C GLY A 91 2.13 0.15 -4.29
N GLN A 92 1.88 0.11 -5.60
CA GLN A 92 2.55 -0.78 -6.53
C GLN A 92 3.70 -0.06 -7.23
N SER A 93 4.89 -0.66 -7.28
CA SER A 93 6.01 -0.16 -8.08
C SER A 93 6.26 1.34 -7.80
N LEU A 94 6.18 2.22 -8.80
CA LEU A 94 6.31 3.67 -8.63
C LEU A 94 5.25 4.25 -7.66
N GLY A 95 4.04 3.70 -7.62
CA GLY A 95 3.03 4.10 -6.65
C GLY A 95 3.45 3.83 -5.19
N GLY A 96 4.24 2.79 -4.96
CA GLY A 96 4.82 2.54 -3.65
C GLY A 96 5.91 3.55 -3.27
N TYR A 97 6.69 4.02 -4.24
CA TYR A 97 7.60 5.14 -4.02
C TYR A 97 6.83 6.42 -3.63
N VAL A 98 5.75 6.74 -4.36
CA VAL A 98 4.87 7.88 -4.03
C VAL A 98 4.30 7.73 -2.60
N ALA A 99 3.84 6.55 -2.21
CA ALA A 99 3.35 6.28 -0.86
C ALA A 99 4.39 6.60 0.22
N ARG A 100 5.65 6.22 -0.03
CA ARG A 100 6.77 6.47 0.89
C ARG A 100 7.10 7.96 1.00
N GLU A 101 7.06 8.70 -0.11
CA GLU A 101 7.30 10.15 -0.08
C GLU A 101 6.18 10.88 0.67
N LEU A 102 4.91 10.50 0.46
CA LEU A 102 3.79 11.04 1.25
C LEU A 102 3.96 10.78 2.75
N ALA A 103 4.38 9.58 3.14
CA ALA A 103 4.61 9.24 4.55
C ALA A 103 5.80 10.02 5.17
N ARG A 104 6.77 10.46 4.37
CA ARG A 104 7.87 11.33 4.81
C ARG A 104 7.42 12.77 5.03
N GLU A 105 6.66 13.30 4.07
CA GLU A 105 6.25 14.70 4.05
C GLU A 105 5.04 14.96 4.95
N HIS A 106 4.12 14.00 5.05
CA HIS A 106 2.84 14.11 5.75
C HIS A 106 2.65 12.97 6.78
N PRO A 107 3.55 12.82 7.78
CA PRO A 107 3.51 11.71 8.72
C PRO A 107 2.22 11.62 9.55
N ASP A 108 1.53 12.74 9.74
CA ASP A 108 0.28 12.78 10.50
C ASP A 108 -0.95 12.34 9.69
N LEU A 109 -0.83 12.27 8.36
CA LEU A 109 -1.88 11.79 7.45
C LEU A 109 -1.77 10.30 7.13
N VAL A 110 -0.64 9.65 7.45
CA VAL A 110 -0.35 8.28 7.05
C VAL A 110 -0.24 7.36 8.25
N ALA A 111 -1.15 6.39 8.34
CA ALA A 111 -1.17 5.39 9.41
C ALA A 111 -0.13 4.29 9.17
N GLN A 112 0.05 3.84 7.94
CA GLN A 112 1.04 2.83 7.52
C GLN A 112 1.26 2.84 6.01
N VAL A 113 2.36 2.24 5.56
CA VAL A 113 2.69 2.08 4.14
C VAL A 113 2.90 0.61 3.82
N ILE A 114 2.20 0.12 2.80
CA ILE A 114 2.41 -1.21 2.23
C ILE A 114 2.80 -1.05 0.77
N THR A 115 3.94 -1.59 0.38
CA THR A 115 4.43 -1.50 -1.00
C THR A 115 4.63 -2.90 -1.60
N PHE A 116 4.47 -3.04 -2.90
CA PHE A 116 4.80 -4.27 -3.59
C PHE A 116 5.47 -4.01 -4.95
N GLY A 117 6.57 -4.73 -5.21
CA GLY A 117 7.40 -4.54 -6.39
C GLY A 117 7.99 -3.13 -6.50
N THR A 118 8.19 -2.45 -5.39
CA THR A 118 8.62 -1.05 -5.33
C THR A 118 10.13 -0.96 -5.13
N PRO A 119 10.87 -0.31 -6.05
CA PRO A 119 12.30 -0.07 -5.82
C PRO A 119 12.51 0.99 -4.73
N MET A 120 13.48 0.75 -3.86
CA MET A 120 13.96 1.71 -2.86
C MET A 120 14.83 2.76 -3.56
N LEU A 121 14.20 3.69 -4.25
CA LEU A 121 14.87 4.81 -4.90
C LEU A 121 15.32 5.83 -3.86
N ARG A 122 16.27 6.69 -4.27
CA ARG A 122 16.69 7.81 -3.42
C ARG A 122 15.48 8.67 -3.07
N PRO A 123 15.20 8.91 -1.79
CA PRO A 123 14.06 9.72 -1.38
C PRO A 123 14.27 11.18 -1.79
N ARG A 124 13.20 11.89 -2.07
CA ARG A 124 13.20 13.34 -2.32
C ARG A 124 13.44 14.11 -1.03
N SER A 125 12.95 13.58 0.08
CA SER A 125 13.11 14.13 1.42
C SER A 125 13.98 13.22 2.27
N GLN A 126 14.82 13.81 3.11
CA GLN A 126 15.63 13.08 4.11
C GLN A 126 14.87 12.79 5.41
N ARG A 127 13.59 13.19 5.49
CA ARG A 127 12.76 12.89 6.66
C ARG A 127 12.54 11.39 6.80
N PRO A 128 12.62 10.83 8.02
CA PRO A 128 12.32 9.42 8.24
C PRO A 128 10.82 9.16 8.08
N ILE A 129 10.45 7.97 7.61
CA ILE A 129 9.07 7.48 7.70
C ILE A 129 8.81 7.10 9.16
N ARG A 130 7.75 7.62 9.76
CA ARG A 130 7.41 7.42 11.18
C ARG A 130 6.38 6.34 11.44
N CYS A 131 5.67 5.91 10.40
CA CYS A 131 4.66 4.85 10.48
C CYS A 131 5.24 3.48 10.11
N PRO A 132 4.56 2.37 10.43
CA PRO A 132 4.95 1.04 9.98
C PRO A 132 5.04 0.95 8.45
N VAL A 133 6.06 0.26 7.95
CA VAL A 133 6.28 0.02 6.52
C VAL A 133 6.37 -1.48 6.27
N THR A 134 5.64 -1.95 5.27
CA THR A 134 5.78 -3.31 4.73
C THR A 134 6.18 -3.26 3.27
N ALA A 135 7.31 -3.85 2.94
CA ALA A 135 7.80 -3.99 1.58
C ALA A 135 7.63 -5.44 1.10
N ILE A 136 6.73 -5.66 0.15
CA ILE A 136 6.50 -6.97 -0.47
C ILE A 136 7.33 -7.05 -1.75
N TYR A 137 8.15 -8.08 -1.84
CA TYR A 137 9.03 -8.29 -2.98
C TYR A 137 8.95 -9.72 -3.52
N SER A 138 9.46 -9.93 -4.73
CA SER A 138 9.50 -11.25 -5.35
C SER A 138 10.80 -11.50 -6.09
N LYS A 139 11.42 -12.65 -5.86
CA LYS A 139 12.64 -13.07 -6.57
C LYS A 139 12.38 -13.44 -8.04
N VAL A 140 11.12 -13.66 -8.42
CA VAL A 140 10.73 -13.92 -9.81
C VAL A 140 10.23 -12.67 -10.54
N ASP A 141 10.28 -11.52 -9.89
CA ASP A 141 10.07 -10.22 -10.54
C ASP A 141 11.24 -9.96 -11.51
N ARG A 142 10.90 -9.71 -12.79
CA ARG A 142 11.87 -9.44 -13.86
C ARG A 142 11.90 -7.98 -14.28
N VAL A 143 11.09 -7.14 -13.65
CA VAL A 143 11.02 -5.70 -13.94
C VAL A 143 11.86 -4.93 -12.92
N VAL A 144 11.64 -5.20 -11.63
CA VAL A 144 12.41 -4.61 -10.54
C VAL A 144 13.19 -5.71 -9.84
N PRO A 145 14.53 -5.62 -9.80
CA PRO A 145 15.36 -6.58 -9.07
C PRO A 145 14.92 -6.63 -7.59
N TRP A 146 14.67 -7.82 -7.07
CA TRP A 146 14.14 -8.00 -5.72
C TRP A 146 14.98 -7.32 -4.62
N ARG A 147 16.32 -7.28 -4.79
CA ARG A 147 17.22 -6.59 -3.86
C ARG A 147 16.97 -5.09 -3.79
N ALA A 148 16.50 -4.49 -4.89
CA ALA A 148 16.10 -3.09 -4.90
C ALA A 148 14.76 -2.84 -4.21
N CYS A 149 13.96 -3.89 -3.98
CA CYS A 149 12.67 -3.77 -3.27
C CYS A 149 12.78 -4.01 -1.77
N VAL A 150 13.91 -4.51 -1.28
CA VAL A 150 14.14 -4.72 0.16
C VAL A 150 14.39 -3.38 0.83
N ASP A 151 13.54 -3.02 1.78
CA ASP A 151 13.68 -1.80 2.55
C ASP A 151 14.75 -1.99 3.63
N PRO A 152 15.84 -1.21 3.62
CA PRO A 152 16.90 -1.30 4.61
C PRO A 152 16.54 -0.60 5.93
N ASP A 153 15.51 0.24 5.92
CA ASP A 153 15.13 1.05 7.08
C ASP A 153 14.38 0.20 8.13
N ARG A 154 14.63 0.47 9.39
CA ARG A 154 13.81 -0.07 10.48
C ARG A 154 12.79 0.97 10.92
N PRO A 155 11.55 0.58 11.19
CA PRO A 155 10.98 -0.76 11.41
C PRO A 155 10.28 -1.38 10.18
N ALA A 156 10.89 -1.36 9.01
CA ALA A 156 10.29 -1.96 7.83
C ALA A 156 10.23 -3.51 7.90
N SER A 157 9.11 -4.07 7.51
CA SER A 157 8.93 -5.52 7.32
C SER A 157 9.11 -5.89 5.86
N ASN A 158 10.08 -6.73 5.54
CA ASN A 158 10.34 -7.22 4.18
C ASN A 158 9.73 -8.62 3.99
N ILE A 159 8.77 -8.77 3.08
CA ILE A 159 8.01 -10.02 2.88
C ILE A 159 8.18 -10.52 1.45
N GLU A 160 8.70 -11.75 1.32
CA GLU A 160 8.85 -12.41 0.02
C GLU A 160 7.55 -13.07 -0.43
N VAL A 161 7.19 -12.88 -1.70
CA VAL A 161 6.13 -13.61 -2.40
C VAL A 161 6.67 -14.20 -3.70
N SER A 162 5.91 -15.08 -4.35
CA SER A 162 6.29 -15.64 -5.64
C SER A 162 5.31 -15.16 -6.73
N SER A 163 5.56 -13.96 -7.25
CA SER A 163 4.72 -13.33 -8.26
C SER A 163 5.54 -12.52 -9.27
N THR A 164 5.07 -12.43 -10.50
CA THR A 164 5.65 -11.49 -11.49
C THR A 164 5.28 -10.05 -11.13
N HIS A 165 6.02 -9.07 -11.63
CA HIS A 165 5.81 -7.66 -11.32
C HIS A 165 4.35 -7.20 -11.51
N LEU A 166 3.81 -7.41 -12.72
CA LEU A 166 2.41 -7.06 -13.04
C LEU A 166 1.40 -8.00 -12.36
N GLY A 167 1.83 -9.21 -12.03
CA GLY A 167 0.99 -10.20 -11.36
C GLY A 167 0.71 -9.87 -9.89
N MET A 168 1.56 -9.10 -9.23
CA MET A 168 1.41 -8.77 -7.81
C MET A 168 0.07 -8.10 -7.50
N GLY A 169 -0.44 -7.25 -8.38
CA GLY A 169 -1.73 -6.58 -8.20
C GLY A 169 -2.94 -7.54 -8.10
N ILE A 170 -2.81 -8.75 -8.62
CA ILE A 170 -3.83 -9.80 -8.59
C ILE A 170 -3.33 -11.11 -7.97
N ASP A 171 -2.30 -11.04 -7.13
CA ASP A 171 -1.73 -12.21 -6.46
C ASP A 171 -2.33 -12.41 -5.07
N PRO A 172 -2.89 -13.60 -4.77
CA PRO A 172 -3.53 -13.86 -3.47
C PRO A 172 -2.57 -13.80 -2.30
N ASP A 173 -1.28 -14.06 -2.48
CA ASP A 173 -0.30 -13.94 -1.39
C ASP A 173 -0.03 -12.48 -1.06
N VAL A 174 0.06 -11.58 -2.07
CA VAL A 174 0.14 -10.14 -1.86
C VAL A 174 -1.11 -9.63 -1.14
N TRP A 175 -2.31 -10.05 -1.58
CA TRP A 175 -3.57 -9.64 -0.96
C TRP A 175 -3.66 -10.06 0.50
N ARG A 176 -3.26 -11.30 0.80
CA ARG A 176 -3.26 -11.84 2.17
C ARG A 176 -2.28 -11.08 3.06
N VAL A 177 -1.08 -10.78 2.57
CA VAL A 177 -0.09 -9.99 3.31
C VAL A 177 -0.62 -8.59 3.57
N ALA A 178 -1.12 -7.89 2.53
CA ALA A 178 -1.68 -6.55 2.67
C ALA A 178 -2.80 -6.49 3.72
N ALA A 179 -3.77 -7.42 3.65
CA ALA A 179 -4.87 -7.45 4.60
C ALA A 179 -4.42 -7.77 6.04
N ARG A 180 -3.40 -8.63 6.22
CA ARG A 180 -2.83 -8.92 7.56
C ARG A 180 -2.13 -7.71 8.15
N GLN A 181 -1.37 -6.97 7.34
CA GLN A 181 -0.63 -5.80 7.79
C GLN A 181 -1.59 -4.64 8.12
N LEU A 182 -2.67 -4.46 7.35
CA LEU A 182 -3.70 -3.49 7.69
C LEU A 182 -4.27 -3.76 9.08
N ARG A 183 -4.61 -5.00 9.40
CA ARG A 183 -5.15 -5.38 10.72
C ARG A 183 -4.16 -5.18 11.87
N SER A 184 -2.88 -5.48 11.66
CA SER A 184 -1.86 -5.35 12.71
C SER A 184 -1.65 -3.91 13.17
N ALA A 185 -1.93 -2.93 12.32
CA ALA A 185 -1.85 -1.52 12.69
C ALA A 185 -3.03 -1.09 13.57
N ASP A 186 -4.19 -1.72 13.41
CA ASP A 186 -5.40 -1.43 14.20
C ASP A 186 -5.29 -1.96 15.65
N GLU A 187 -4.45 -2.98 15.86
CA GLU A 187 -4.24 -3.61 17.18
C GLU A 187 -3.18 -2.87 18.04
N VAL A 188 -2.48 -1.87 17.51
CA VAL A 188 -1.56 -1.03 18.29
C VAL A 188 -2.37 0.05 19.00
N PRO A 189 -2.52 0.03 20.35
CA PRO A 189 -3.23 1.06 21.08
C PRO A 189 -2.59 2.42 20.80
N ASP A 190 -3.41 3.43 20.55
CA ASP A 190 -2.97 4.80 20.37
C ASP A 190 -2.28 5.31 21.66
N ALA A 191 -0.95 5.17 21.70
CA ALA A 191 -0.13 5.62 22.82
C ALA A 191 -0.18 7.15 23.02
N ARG A 192 -0.95 7.89 22.20
CA ARG A 192 -1.10 9.34 22.27
C ARG A 192 -2.23 9.79 23.22
N LEU A 193 -3.11 8.88 23.64
CA LEU A 193 -4.20 9.21 24.55
C LEU A 193 -3.84 9.14 26.05
N SER A 194 -2.63 8.70 26.41
CA SER A 194 -2.20 8.56 27.82
C SER A 194 -1.32 9.72 28.34
N ALA A 195 -1.13 10.81 27.59
CA ALA A 195 -0.25 11.92 27.97
C ALA A 195 -1.01 13.20 28.42
N THR A 196 -2.30 13.09 28.78
CA THR A 196 -3.05 14.16 29.43
C THR A 196 -3.75 13.62 30.68
N GLY A 197 -2.98 13.56 31.75
CA GLY A 197 -3.44 13.32 33.10
C GLY A 197 -2.63 14.18 34.05
#